data_abe66dee186a0fb7b73d0b883e7a4138
#
_entry.id   abe66dee186a0fb7b73d0b883e7a4138
#
_cell.length_a   1.000
_cell.length_b   1.000
_cell.length_c   1.000
_cell.angle_alpha   90.00
_cell.angle_beta   90.00
_cell.angle_gamma   90.00
#
_symmetry.space_group_name_H-M   'P 1'
#
loop_
_entity.id
_entity.type
_entity.pdbx_description
1 polymer ?
#
loop_
_entity_poly.entity_id
_entity_poly.type
_entity_poly.pdbx_seq_one_letter_code
_entity_poly.pdbx_strand_id
1 'polypeptide(L)'
;MNQIELINVRKDYTTKTLGTVTAVNNFNLTIKKGECFSFLGPSGCGKTTTLRMLAGFEDLSEGEIRLEGKVVSNKAKNLYVPPEHRNLGMVFQAFAVWPHLNVFDNIAFPLQVQKRPKAEIEERVNLALKQTNLLDQAKVFPSDLSGGEQQRIALARSIVVNPGILLLDEPLSNLDPKLRESMRFEIKRLQKEYNFTIVFVTHDQSEALALSDRLLVMNKGEIIQIGTPQELYNKPVSLFVHNFLGESNFTKVEYRDGKVYAEGDTTQPLPCTIQHMDQAVKLATRPSEIEINHDSGIKTKITKRIILSEYTEYYVSLGTQELKIQAPHHQVLAVGDECYIRLVNPVYYDAEERNLTHTE
;
A
#
# COMPACT_ATOMS: atom_id res chain seq x y z
N MET A 1 6.84 9.33 20.03
CA MET A 1 7.30 8.10 20.70
C MET A 1 7.16 6.97 19.71
N ASN A 2 8.20 6.14 19.55
CA ASN A 2 8.17 4.99 18.65
C ASN A 2 7.28 3.91 19.24
N GLN A 3 6.34 3.42 18.45
CA GLN A 3 5.42 2.35 18.86
C GLN A 3 5.93 0.99 18.42
N ILE A 4 6.54 0.93 17.22
CA ILE A 4 7.14 -0.26 16.64
C ILE A 4 8.53 0.08 16.13
N GLU A 5 9.51 -0.76 16.41
CA GLU A 5 10.87 -0.67 15.87
C GLU A 5 11.34 -2.04 15.39
N LEU A 6 11.77 -2.11 14.15
CA LEU A 6 12.46 -3.26 13.57
C LEU A 6 13.91 -2.83 13.31
N ILE A 7 14.86 -3.58 13.83
CA ILE A 7 16.29 -3.24 13.79
C ILE A 7 17.04 -4.41 13.18
N ASN A 8 17.57 -4.22 11.96
CA ASN A 8 18.32 -5.21 11.18
C ASN A 8 17.61 -6.57 11.11
N VAL A 9 16.28 -6.54 10.95
CA VAL A 9 15.46 -7.76 10.96
C VAL A 9 15.69 -8.55 9.69
N ARG A 10 15.95 -9.85 9.86
CA ARG A 10 16.09 -10.83 8.79
C ARG A 10 15.25 -12.06 9.07
N LYS A 11 14.68 -12.63 8.00
CA LYS A 11 13.97 -13.89 8.04
C LYS A 11 14.37 -14.79 6.88
N ASP A 12 14.93 -15.93 7.22
CA ASP A 12 15.29 -16.99 6.29
C ASP A 12 14.37 -18.19 6.50
N TYR A 13 13.96 -18.84 5.42
CA TYR A 13 13.28 -20.12 5.39
C TYR A 13 14.15 -21.17 4.73
N THR A 14 14.34 -22.30 5.37
CA THR A 14 15.06 -23.43 4.77
C THR A 14 14.06 -24.42 4.18
N THR A 15 14.12 -24.63 2.89
CA THR A 15 13.28 -25.58 2.17
C THR A 15 14.12 -26.73 1.61
N LYS A 16 13.53 -27.93 1.51
CA LYS A 16 14.25 -29.10 0.98
C LYS A 16 14.61 -28.98 -0.48
N THR A 17 13.86 -28.19 -1.25
CA THR A 17 14.00 -28.08 -2.71
C THR A 17 14.79 -26.87 -3.17
N LEU A 18 14.68 -25.74 -2.48
CA LEU A 18 15.27 -24.45 -2.86
C LEU A 18 16.44 -24.02 -1.96
N GLY A 19 16.80 -24.82 -0.94
CA GLY A 19 17.79 -24.40 0.05
C GLY A 19 17.26 -23.28 0.95
N THR A 20 18.12 -22.34 1.32
CA THR A 20 17.74 -21.18 2.16
C THR A 20 17.24 -20.03 1.28
N VAL A 21 16.00 -19.59 1.54
CA VAL A 21 15.35 -18.44 0.89
C VAL A 21 15.20 -17.34 1.91
N THR A 22 15.79 -16.17 1.63
CA THR A 22 15.64 -14.98 2.47
C THR A 22 14.34 -14.26 2.09
N ALA A 23 13.37 -14.26 3.00
CA ALA A 23 12.07 -13.62 2.81
C ALA A 23 12.06 -12.15 3.24
N VAL A 24 12.90 -11.78 4.22
CA VAL A 24 13.09 -10.41 4.70
C VAL A 24 14.57 -10.21 4.97
N ASN A 25 15.15 -9.13 4.45
CA ASN A 25 16.58 -8.86 4.51
C ASN A 25 16.87 -7.45 5.03
N ASN A 26 17.71 -7.36 6.07
CA ASN A 26 18.18 -6.09 6.67
C ASN A 26 17.06 -5.03 6.84
N PHE A 27 15.92 -5.46 7.38
CA PHE A 27 14.73 -4.64 7.45
C PHE A 27 14.79 -3.70 8.67
N ASN A 28 14.86 -2.40 8.40
CA ASN A 28 14.92 -1.34 9.40
C ASN A 28 13.72 -0.41 9.26
N LEU A 29 12.89 -0.32 10.31
CA LEU A 29 11.66 0.48 10.27
C LEU A 29 11.30 0.99 11.65
N THR A 30 10.80 2.23 11.68
CA THR A 30 10.21 2.83 12.87
C THR A 30 8.82 3.37 12.54
N ILE A 31 7.81 2.98 13.34
CA ILE A 31 6.43 3.44 13.24
C ILE A 31 6.08 4.20 14.52
N LYS A 32 5.49 5.38 14.38
CA LYS A 32 5.13 6.26 15.48
C LYS A 32 3.80 5.84 16.11
N LYS A 33 3.58 6.23 17.37
CA LYS A 33 2.30 6.02 18.05
C LYS A 33 1.16 6.75 17.32
N GLY A 34 0.03 6.04 17.12
CA GLY A 34 -1.15 6.57 16.43
C GLY A 34 -1.02 6.66 14.91
N GLU A 35 0.08 6.18 14.33
CA GLU A 35 0.33 6.19 12.90
C GLU A 35 -0.39 5.02 12.21
N CYS A 36 -1.01 5.28 11.06
CA CYS A 36 -1.45 4.25 10.12
C CYS A 36 -0.34 4.04 9.08
N PHE A 37 0.33 2.90 9.14
CA PHE A 37 1.48 2.58 8.31
C PHE A 37 1.19 1.37 7.43
N SER A 38 1.41 1.48 6.10
CA SER A 38 1.15 0.36 5.18
C SER A 38 2.42 -0.27 4.64
N PHE A 39 2.38 -1.60 4.49
CA PHE A 39 3.34 -2.38 3.73
C PHE A 39 2.74 -2.70 2.36
N LEU A 40 3.35 -2.17 1.32
CA LEU A 40 2.91 -2.32 -0.06
C LEU A 40 4.01 -3.01 -0.87
N GLY A 41 3.64 -3.85 -1.84
CA GLY A 41 4.60 -4.57 -2.68
C GLY A 41 3.97 -5.78 -3.38
N PRO A 42 4.65 -6.37 -4.37
CA PRO A 42 4.15 -7.54 -5.10
C PRO A 42 3.98 -8.75 -4.17
N SER A 43 3.22 -9.76 -4.65
CA SER A 43 3.07 -11.02 -3.93
C SER A 43 4.42 -11.68 -3.70
N GLY A 44 4.64 -12.23 -2.49
CA GLY A 44 5.88 -12.90 -2.12
C GLY A 44 7.06 -11.98 -1.76
N CYS A 45 6.89 -10.65 -1.71
CA CYS A 45 8.00 -9.75 -1.34
C CYS A 45 8.32 -9.67 0.17
N GLY A 46 7.58 -10.39 1.05
CA GLY A 46 7.88 -10.47 2.48
C GLY A 46 6.93 -9.72 3.42
N LYS A 47 5.87 -9.03 2.93
CA LYS A 47 4.93 -8.24 3.75
C LYS A 47 4.27 -9.04 4.87
N THR A 48 3.57 -10.12 4.52
CA THR A 48 2.89 -11.01 5.48
C THR A 48 3.89 -11.68 6.44
N THR A 49 5.09 -12.03 5.96
CA THR A 49 6.17 -12.56 6.81
C THR A 49 6.56 -11.52 7.87
N THR A 50 6.77 -10.26 7.47
CA THR A 50 7.10 -9.17 8.41
C THR A 50 5.96 -8.92 9.40
N LEU A 51 4.71 -8.93 8.94
CA LEU A 51 3.55 -8.79 9.82
C LEU A 51 3.46 -9.95 10.83
N ARG A 52 3.71 -11.19 10.40
CA ARG A 52 3.72 -12.38 11.28
C ARG A 52 4.84 -12.34 12.30
N MET A 53 6.01 -11.80 11.96
CA MET A 53 7.09 -11.56 12.91
C MET A 53 6.70 -10.50 13.95
N LEU A 54 6.02 -9.42 13.56
CA LEU A 54 5.47 -8.42 14.49
C LEU A 54 4.42 -9.04 15.40
N ALA A 55 3.52 -9.86 14.87
CA ALA A 55 2.49 -10.56 15.64
C ALA A 55 3.06 -11.63 16.59
N GLY A 56 4.25 -12.16 16.31
CA GLY A 56 4.86 -13.26 17.07
C GLY A 56 4.40 -14.64 16.60
N PHE A 57 3.89 -14.79 15.37
CA PHE A 57 3.65 -16.10 14.75
C PHE A 57 4.91 -16.67 14.10
N GLU A 58 5.88 -15.81 13.81
CA GLU A 58 7.17 -16.18 13.23
C GLU A 58 8.30 -15.55 14.07
N ASP A 59 9.38 -16.31 14.31
CA ASP A 59 10.57 -15.79 14.94
C ASP A 59 11.55 -15.24 13.89
N LEU A 60 12.42 -14.31 14.30
CA LEU A 60 13.49 -13.75 13.49
C LEU A 60 14.58 -14.80 13.19
N SER A 61 15.25 -14.65 12.05
CA SER A 61 16.56 -15.29 11.85
C SER A 61 17.70 -14.44 12.41
N GLU A 62 17.57 -13.09 12.28
CA GLU A 62 18.51 -12.10 12.84
C GLU A 62 17.77 -10.81 13.21
N GLY A 63 18.37 -9.98 14.06
CA GLY A 63 17.88 -8.64 14.42
C GLY A 63 17.06 -8.59 15.68
N GLU A 64 16.31 -7.49 15.82
CA GLU A 64 15.51 -7.19 17.02
C GLU A 64 14.18 -6.54 16.63
N ILE A 65 13.09 -6.88 17.34
CA ILE A 65 11.80 -6.19 17.27
C ILE A 65 11.46 -5.63 18.64
N ARG A 66 11.05 -4.36 18.67
CA ARG A 66 10.51 -3.69 19.85
C ARG A 66 9.08 -3.23 19.60
N LEU A 67 8.22 -3.42 20.58
CA LEU A 67 6.86 -2.91 20.65
C LEU A 67 6.72 -2.06 21.91
N GLU A 68 6.23 -0.84 21.78
CA GLU A 68 6.08 0.12 22.89
C GLU A 68 7.37 0.29 23.73
N GLY A 69 8.53 0.28 23.06
CA GLY A 69 9.85 0.37 23.67
C GLY A 69 10.37 -0.92 24.33
N LYS A 70 9.54 -1.99 24.37
CA LYS A 70 9.93 -3.29 24.94
C LYS A 70 10.43 -4.23 23.85
N VAL A 71 11.56 -4.90 24.07
CA VAL A 71 12.06 -5.94 23.17
C VAL A 71 11.14 -7.15 23.24
N VAL A 72 10.53 -7.54 22.10
CA VAL A 72 9.65 -8.71 22.00
C VAL A 72 10.28 -9.87 21.22
N SER A 73 11.30 -9.60 20.41
CA SER A 73 12.08 -10.61 19.71
C SER A 73 13.52 -10.11 19.54
N ASN A 74 14.51 -10.90 19.92
CA ASN A 74 15.93 -10.62 19.71
C ASN A 74 16.70 -11.94 19.58
N LYS A 75 17.21 -12.21 18.38
CA LYS A 75 17.86 -13.49 18.08
C LYS A 75 19.18 -13.67 18.83
N ALA A 76 19.97 -12.63 18.93
CA ALA A 76 21.26 -12.68 19.65
C ALA A 76 21.12 -12.95 21.15
N LYS A 77 19.98 -12.54 21.74
CA LYS A 77 19.67 -12.75 23.17
C LYS A 77 18.78 -13.97 23.39
N ASN A 78 18.42 -14.71 22.33
CA ASN A 78 17.45 -15.82 22.38
C ASN A 78 16.14 -15.43 23.09
N LEU A 79 15.67 -14.18 22.85
CA LEU A 79 14.44 -13.66 23.45
C LEU A 79 13.33 -13.71 22.41
N TYR A 80 12.21 -14.34 22.78
CA TYR A 80 11.00 -14.40 21.97
C TYR A 80 9.76 -14.36 22.84
N VAL A 81 8.92 -13.36 22.64
CA VAL A 81 7.61 -13.21 23.29
C VAL A 81 6.55 -13.74 22.34
N PRO A 82 5.76 -14.76 22.73
CA PRO A 82 4.72 -15.32 21.89
C PRO A 82 3.54 -14.36 21.71
N PRO A 83 2.66 -14.58 20.69
CA PRO A 83 1.59 -13.66 20.29
C PRO A 83 0.67 -13.21 21.43
N GLU A 84 0.26 -14.14 22.30
CA GLU A 84 -0.67 -13.89 23.40
C GLU A 84 -0.14 -12.90 24.46
N HIS A 85 1.18 -12.66 24.46
CA HIS A 85 1.84 -11.75 25.40
C HIS A 85 2.31 -10.44 24.76
N ARG A 86 2.02 -10.19 23.46
CA ARG A 86 2.42 -8.97 22.75
C ARG A 86 1.40 -7.83 22.84
N ASN A 87 0.22 -8.08 23.41
CA ASN A 87 -0.87 -7.08 23.54
C ASN A 87 -1.23 -6.40 22.19
N LEU A 88 -1.40 -7.20 21.15
CA LEU A 88 -1.74 -6.77 19.81
C LEU A 88 -3.17 -7.17 19.44
N GLY A 89 -3.85 -6.36 18.61
CA GLY A 89 -5.00 -6.80 17.85
C GLY A 89 -4.55 -7.27 16.45
N MET A 90 -5.17 -8.31 15.92
CA MET A 90 -4.90 -8.77 14.56
C MET A 90 -6.18 -9.13 13.82
N VAL A 91 -6.27 -8.68 12.56
CA VAL A 91 -7.31 -9.07 11.60
C VAL A 91 -6.62 -9.82 10.46
N PHE A 92 -7.08 -11.04 10.21
CA PHE A 92 -6.57 -11.91 9.16
C PHE A 92 -7.34 -11.73 7.85
N GLN A 93 -6.73 -12.03 6.73
CA GLN A 93 -7.31 -11.98 5.40
C GLN A 93 -8.62 -12.79 5.28
N ALA A 94 -8.71 -13.95 5.93
CA ALA A 94 -9.90 -14.82 5.92
C ALA A 94 -10.90 -14.53 7.04
N PHE A 95 -10.88 -13.32 7.65
CA PHE A 95 -11.70 -12.86 8.77
C PHE A 95 -11.56 -13.71 10.04
N ALA A 96 -11.37 -15.01 9.92
CA ALA A 96 -11.21 -15.99 11.00
C ALA A 96 -12.33 -15.90 12.08
N VAL A 97 -13.57 -15.65 11.65
CA VAL A 97 -14.74 -15.68 12.55
C VAL A 97 -15.11 -17.12 12.88
N TRP A 98 -15.53 -17.38 14.11
CA TRP A 98 -15.99 -18.69 14.56
C TRP A 98 -17.45 -18.92 14.15
N PRO A 99 -17.75 -19.88 13.26
CA PRO A 99 -19.09 -20.06 12.73
C PRO A 99 -20.10 -20.59 13.76
N HIS A 100 -19.63 -21.22 14.81
CA HIS A 100 -20.44 -21.77 15.90
C HIS A 100 -20.74 -20.79 17.03
N LEU A 101 -20.19 -19.56 16.97
CA LEU A 101 -20.44 -18.48 17.89
C LEU A 101 -21.25 -17.38 17.19
N ASN A 102 -22.22 -16.77 17.89
CA ASN A 102 -22.88 -15.58 17.39
C ASN A 102 -21.94 -14.36 17.36
N VAL A 103 -22.39 -13.22 16.86
CA VAL A 103 -21.57 -12.00 16.78
C VAL A 103 -21.07 -11.55 18.13
N PHE A 104 -21.92 -11.50 19.15
CA PHE A 104 -21.54 -11.12 20.51
C PHE A 104 -20.44 -12.02 21.07
N ASP A 105 -20.61 -13.34 20.97
CA ASP A 105 -19.68 -14.32 21.51
C ASP A 105 -18.34 -14.32 20.75
N ASN A 106 -18.35 -14.11 19.43
CA ASN A 106 -17.13 -13.89 18.64
C ASN A 106 -16.31 -12.72 19.17
N ILE A 107 -16.95 -11.59 19.48
CA ILE A 107 -16.28 -10.39 20.00
C ILE A 107 -15.89 -10.56 21.46
N ALA A 108 -16.70 -11.23 22.27
CA ALA A 108 -16.44 -11.47 23.69
C ALA A 108 -15.25 -12.43 23.95
N PHE A 109 -14.98 -13.32 23.00
CA PHE A 109 -14.02 -14.42 23.18
C PHE A 109 -12.66 -14.01 23.74
N PRO A 110 -11.94 -13.00 23.22
CA PRO A 110 -10.63 -12.60 23.75
C PRO A 110 -10.71 -12.11 25.21
N LEU A 111 -11.80 -11.44 25.61
CA LEU A 111 -12.01 -11.01 27.00
C LEU A 111 -12.33 -12.19 27.93
N GLN A 112 -13.04 -13.21 27.42
CA GLN A 112 -13.30 -14.45 28.14
C GLN A 112 -12.00 -15.23 28.39
N VAL A 113 -11.12 -15.33 27.39
CA VAL A 113 -9.78 -15.93 27.52
C VAL A 113 -8.94 -15.18 28.57
N GLN A 114 -9.06 -13.84 28.61
CA GLN A 114 -8.42 -13.01 29.66
C GLN A 114 -9.10 -13.13 31.04
N LYS A 115 -10.18 -13.93 31.16
CA LYS A 115 -10.95 -14.12 32.41
C LYS A 115 -11.46 -12.81 33.01
N ARG A 116 -11.91 -11.86 32.15
CA ARG A 116 -12.48 -10.60 32.60
C ARG A 116 -13.84 -10.82 33.27
N PRO A 117 -14.27 -9.96 34.22
CA PRO A 117 -15.60 -10.01 34.81
C PRO A 117 -16.70 -9.90 33.76
N LYS A 118 -17.82 -10.63 33.94
CA LYS A 118 -18.95 -10.61 32.98
C LYS A 118 -19.48 -9.21 32.67
N ALA A 119 -19.60 -8.35 33.67
CA ALA A 119 -20.07 -6.96 33.48
C ALA A 119 -19.11 -6.15 32.59
N GLU A 120 -17.78 -6.32 32.75
CA GLU A 120 -16.77 -5.67 31.88
C GLU A 120 -16.83 -6.22 30.45
N ILE A 121 -17.03 -7.54 30.29
CA ILE A 121 -17.20 -8.15 28.95
C ILE A 121 -18.43 -7.56 28.26
N GLU A 122 -19.57 -7.52 28.94
CA GLU A 122 -20.81 -6.99 28.36
C GLU A 122 -20.69 -5.53 27.96
N GLU A 123 -20.10 -4.68 28.79
CA GLU A 123 -19.86 -3.27 28.52
C GLU A 123 -18.95 -3.09 27.28
N ARG A 124 -17.78 -3.74 27.26
CA ARG A 124 -16.79 -3.60 26.16
C ARG A 124 -17.31 -4.17 24.86
N VAL A 125 -18.01 -5.31 24.88
CA VAL A 125 -18.58 -5.91 23.68
C VAL A 125 -19.68 -5.04 23.10
N ASN A 126 -20.60 -4.51 23.92
CA ASN A 126 -21.65 -3.60 23.45
C ASN A 126 -21.04 -2.32 22.87
N LEU A 127 -19.96 -1.80 23.46
CA LEU A 127 -19.23 -0.66 22.89
C LEU A 127 -18.64 -1.02 21.51
N ALA A 128 -17.93 -2.15 21.38
CA ALA A 128 -17.35 -2.61 20.12
C ALA A 128 -18.42 -2.86 19.04
N LEU A 129 -19.56 -3.47 19.40
CA LEU A 129 -20.71 -3.66 18.51
C LEU A 129 -21.25 -2.33 17.98
N LYS A 130 -21.38 -1.33 18.85
CA LYS A 130 -21.84 0.02 18.46
C LYS A 130 -20.83 0.68 17.51
N GLN A 131 -19.54 0.57 17.81
CA GLN A 131 -18.45 1.16 17.02
C GLN A 131 -18.35 0.58 15.61
N THR A 132 -18.69 -0.68 15.43
CA THR A 132 -18.62 -1.39 14.14
C THR A 132 -19.98 -1.57 13.47
N ASN A 133 -21.02 -0.87 13.96
CA ASN A 133 -22.38 -0.95 13.43
C ASN A 133 -22.96 -2.37 13.37
N LEU A 134 -22.73 -3.18 14.40
CA LEU A 134 -23.19 -4.57 14.53
C LEU A 134 -24.17 -4.78 15.71
N LEU A 135 -24.67 -3.71 16.34
CA LEU A 135 -25.47 -3.84 17.56
C LEU A 135 -26.74 -4.66 17.34
N ASP A 136 -27.43 -4.44 16.21
CA ASP A 136 -28.66 -5.16 15.87
C ASP A 136 -28.41 -6.62 15.48
N GLN A 137 -27.19 -6.97 15.10
CA GLN A 137 -26.78 -8.32 14.72
C GLN A 137 -26.12 -9.12 15.86
N ALA A 138 -26.10 -8.60 17.09
CA ALA A 138 -25.37 -9.22 18.21
C ALA A 138 -25.65 -10.72 18.44
N LYS A 139 -26.87 -11.17 18.15
CA LYS A 139 -27.31 -12.57 18.34
C LYS A 139 -27.29 -13.39 17.03
N VAL A 140 -26.95 -12.78 15.90
CA VAL A 140 -26.91 -13.45 14.58
C VAL A 140 -25.62 -14.28 14.46
N PHE A 141 -25.65 -15.37 13.69
CA PHE A 141 -24.48 -16.19 13.41
C PHE A 141 -23.76 -15.72 12.14
N PRO A 142 -22.45 -15.91 12.02
CA PRO A 142 -21.68 -15.48 10.85
C PRO A 142 -22.19 -16.03 9.51
N SER A 143 -22.79 -17.22 9.49
CA SER A 143 -23.37 -17.83 8.28
C SER A 143 -24.48 -16.98 7.64
N ASP A 144 -25.18 -16.17 8.42
CA ASP A 144 -26.32 -15.38 8.01
C ASP A 144 -25.93 -13.92 7.66
N LEU A 145 -24.61 -13.63 7.66
CA LEU A 145 -24.05 -12.31 7.49
C LEU A 145 -23.26 -12.19 6.19
N SER A 146 -23.29 -11.01 5.60
CA SER A 146 -22.45 -10.65 4.46
C SER A 146 -20.94 -10.65 4.81
N GLY A 147 -20.06 -10.75 3.80
CA GLY A 147 -18.62 -10.68 4.01
C GLY A 147 -18.16 -9.41 4.73
N GLY A 148 -18.81 -8.27 4.49
CA GLY A 148 -18.51 -7.03 5.19
C GLY A 148 -18.92 -7.01 6.65
N GLU A 149 -20.02 -7.65 7.01
CA GLU A 149 -20.43 -7.81 8.41
C GLU A 149 -19.47 -8.76 9.12
N GLN A 150 -19.05 -9.86 8.47
CA GLN A 150 -18.01 -10.75 9.01
C GLN A 150 -16.67 -10.03 9.22
N GLN A 151 -16.29 -9.15 8.29
CA GLN A 151 -15.10 -8.29 8.45
C GLN A 151 -15.23 -7.38 9.68
N ARG A 152 -16.41 -6.75 9.88
CA ARG A 152 -16.66 -5.93 11.07
C ARG A 152 -16.59 -6.73 12.36
N ILE A 153 -17.04 -7.99 12.37
CA ILE A 153 -16.84 -8.87 13.53
C ILE A 153 -15.37 -9.07 13.83
N ALA A 154 -14.53 -9.37 12.82
CA ALA A 154 -13.10 -9.55 12.99
C ALA A 154 -12.43 -8.27 13.52
N LEU A 155 -12.83 -7.10 13.00
CA LEU A 155 -12.35 -5.80 13.46
C LEU A 155 -12.80 -5.54 14.92
N ALA A 156 -14.10 -5.70 15.24
CA ALA A 156 -14.64 -5.55 16.59
C ALA A 156 -13.93 -6.44 17.61
N ARG A 157 -13.69 -7.70 17.24
CA ARG A 157 -12.96 -8.67 18.08
C ARG A 157 -11.51 -8.23 18.33
N SER A 158 -10.87 -7.61 17.34
CA SER A 158 -9.48 -7.16 17.47
C SER A 158 -9.35 -5.90 18.35
N ILE A 159 -10.36 -5.01 18.35
CA ILE A 159 -10.34 -3.76 19.12
C ILE A 159 -10.93 -3.87 20.52
N VAL A 160 -11.76 -4.89 20.81
CA VAL A 160 -12.44 -5.04 22.12
C VAL A 160 -11.49 -5.13 23.31
N VAL A 161 -10.27 -5.63 23.08
CA VAL A 161 -9.20 -5.70 24.10
C VAL A 161 -8.48 -4.36 24.27
N ASN A 162 -8.82 -3.34 23.45
CA ASN A 162 -8.17 -2.03 23.41
C ASN A 162 -6.64 -2.13 23.21
N PRO A 163 -6.16 -2.71 22.11
CA PRO A 163 -4.73 -2.89 21.86
C PRO A 163 -4.08 -1.55 21.52
N GLY A 164 -2.80 -1.36 21.86
CA GLY A 164 -2.02 -0.20 21.40
C GLY A 164 -1.67 -0.27 19.92
N ILE A 165 -1.59 -1.48 19.37
CA ILE A 165 -1.20 -1.79 17.99
C ILE A 165 -2.20 -2.74 17.36
N LEU A 166 -2.64 -2.42 16.14
CA LEU A 166 -3.54 -3.22 15.33
C LEU A 166 -2.84 -3.64 14.03
N LEU A 167 -2.75 -4.95 13.79
CA LEU A 167 -2.16 -5.54 12.60
C LEU A 167 -3.27 -6.02 11.66
N LEU A 168 -3.25 -5.58 10.41
CA LEU A 168 -4.27 -5.90 9.41
C LEU A 168 -3.60 -6.58 8.20
N ASP A 169 -3.86 -7.87 8.00
CA ASP A 169 -3.31 -8.67 6.89
C ASP A 169 -4.33 -8.76 5.76
N GLU A 170 -4.18 -7.93 4.73
CA GLU A 170 -5.08 -7.83 3.56
C GLU A 170 -6.59 -7.80 3.92
N PRO A 171 -7.00 -6.97 4.88
CA PRO A 171 -8.34 -7.06 5.47
C PRO A 171 -9.48 -6.75 4.49
N LEU A 172 -9.19 -6.09 3.37
CA LEU A 172 -10.22 -5.62 2.42
C LEU A 172 -10.25 -6.45 1.12
N SER A 173 -9.33 -7.41 0.95
CA SER A 173 -9.16 -8.14 -0.31
C SER A 173 -10.39 -8.94 -0.76
N ASN A 174 -11.18 -9.45 0.18
CA ASN A 174 -12.35 -10.30 -0.08
C ASN A 174 -13.68 -9.52 -0.15
N LEU A 175 -13.64 -8.18 -0.22
CA LEU A 175 -14.81 -7.32 -0.27
C LEU A 175 -15.05 -6.76 -1.67
N ASP A 176 -16.32 -6.53 -2.02
CA ASP A 176 -16.68 -5.80 -3.23
C ASP A 176 -16.21 -4.33 -3.16
N PRO A 177 -16.07 -3.62 -4.31
CA PRO A 177 -15.49 -2.29 -4.35
C PRO A 177 -16.20 -1.26 -3.46
N LYS A 178 -17.55 -1.26 -3.42
CA LYS A 178 -18.34 -0.30 -2.63
C LYS A 178 -18.15 -0.55 -1.13
N LEU A 179 -18.18 -1.81 -0.72
CA LEU A 179 -17.97 -2.20 0.66
C LEU A 179 -16.53 -1.94 1.11
N ARG A 180 -15.55 -2.18 0.23
CA ARG A 180 -14.14 -1.87 0.48
C ARG A 180 -13.93 -0.39 0.78
N GLU A 181 -14.55 0.50 0.01
CA GLU A 181 -14.50 1.94 0.25
C GLU A 181 -15.09 2.32 1.62
N SER A 182 -16.28 1.80 1.95
CA SER A 182 -16.92 2.01 3.25
C SER A 182 -16.03 1.54 4.42
N MET A 183 -15.41 0.37 4.29
CA MET A 183 -14.52 -0.19 5.32
C MET A 183 -13.23 0.60 5.49
N ARG A 184 -12.68 1.19 4.42
CA ARG A 184 -11.54 2.13 4.52
C ARG A 184 -11.87 3.31 5.42
N PHE A 185 -13.01 3.96 5.20
CA PHE A 185 -13.46 5.07 6.05
C PHE A 185 -13.66 4.63 7.51
N GLU A 186 -14.21 3.45 7.74
CA GLU A 186 -14.43 2.93 9.08
C GLU A 186 -13.13 2.65 9.83
N ILE A 187 -12.16 2.00 9.19
CA ILE A 187 -10.82 1.77 9.77
C ILE A 187 -10.14 3.09 10.11
N LYS A 188 -10.17 4.09 9.21
CA LYS A 188 -9.57 5.40 9.46
C LYS A 188 -10.28 6.19 10.57
N ARG A 189 -11.60 6.08 10.66
CA ARG A 189 -12.41 6.66 11.75
C ARG A 189 -12.00 6.06 13.10
N LEU A 190 -11.98 4.73 13.20
CA LEU A 190 -11.60 4.03 14.43
C LEU A 190 -10.14 4.34 14.82
N GLN A 191 -9.21 4.39 13.86
CA GLN A 191 -7.82 4.76 14.12
C GLN A 191 -7.70 6.14 14.76
N LYS A 192 -8.42 7.14 14.24
CA LYS A 192 -8.41 8.51 14.78
C LYS A 192 -9.10 8.61 16.15
N GLU A 193 -10.25 7.95 16.31
CA GLU A 193 -11.06 8.01 17.54
C GLU A 193 -10.33 7.36 18.74
N TYR A 194 -9.65 6.24 18.51
CA TYR A 194 -8.96 5.47 19.55
C TYR A 194 -7.44 5.64 19.56
N ASN A 195 -6.90 6.39 18.61
CA ASN A 195 -5.46 6.61 18.46
C ASN A 195 -4.66 5.30 18.36
N PHE A 196 -5.22 4.27 17.70
CA PHE A 196 -4.52 3.03 17.42
C PHE A 196 -3.35 3.26 16.48
N THR A 197 -2.23 2.57 16.72
CA THR A 197 -1.18 2.41 15.72
C THR A 197 -1.54 1.24 14.83
N ILE A 198 -1.68 1.46 13.54
CA ILE A 198 -2.10 0.43 12.58
C ILE A 198 -0.92 0.06 11.68
N VAL A 199 -0.64 -1.25 11.53
CA VAL A 199 0.17 -1.78 10.45
C VAL A 199 -0.75 -2.52 9.49
N PHE A 200 -0.83 -2.01 8.27
CA PHE A 200 -1.74 -2.49 7.24
C PHE A 200 -0.94 -3.11 6.09
N VAL A 201 -1.18 -4.38 5.80
CA VAL A 201 -0.59 -5.07 4.65
C VAL A 201 -1.61 -5.16 3.53
N THR A 202 -1.25 -4.73 2.34
CA THR A 202 -2.07 -4.85 1.14
C THR A 202 -1.21 -4.98 -0.11
N HIS A 203 -1.79 -5.51 -1.17
CA HIS A 203 -1.26 -5.41 -2.53
C HIS A 203 -2.00 -4.35 -3.37
N ASP A 204 -3.08 -3.76 -2.83
CA ASP A 204 -3.87 -2.71 -3.48
C ASP A 204 -3.26 -1.34 -3.19
N GLN A 205 -2.84 -0.65 -4.25
CA GLN A 205 -2.21 0.67 -4.19
C GLN A 205 -3.18 1.73 -3.66
N SER A 206 -4.44 1.68 -4.12
CA SER A 206 -5.47 2.64 -3.73
C SER A 206 -5.77 2.57 -2.23
N GLU A 207 -5.76 1.36 -1.66
CA GLU A 207 -5.91 1.16 -0.22
C GLU A 207 -4.74 1.77 0.55
N ALA A 208 -3.51 1.43 0.16
CA ALA A 208 -2.32 1.93 0.82
C ALA A 208 -2.21 3.46 0.76
N LEU A 209 -2.44 4.05 -0.42
CA LEU A 209 -2.39 5.51 -0.60
C LEU A 209 -3.49 6.26 0.17
N ALA A 210 -4.71 5.67 0.26
CA ALA A 210 -5.85 6.33 0.92
C ALA A 210 -5.82 6.25 2.46
N LEU A 211 -5.29 5.14 3.02
CA LEU A 211 -5.35 4.88 4.46
C LEU A 211 -4.11 5.37 5.22
N SER A 212 -2.94 5.36 4.58
CA SER A 212 -1.68 5.51 5.28
C SER A 212 -1.33 6.96 5.60
N ASP A 213 -0.75 7.18 6.77
CA ASP A 213 -0.01 8.40 7.08
C ASP A 213 1.40 8.31 6.45
N ARG A 214 2.02 7.14 6.53
CA ARG A 214 3.23 6.74 5.79
C ARG A 214 3.09 5.30 5.32
N LEU A 215 3.81 4.98 4.25
CA LEU A 215 3.88 3.61 3.73
C LEU A 215 5.30 3.28 3.27
N LEU A 216 5.55 1.99 3.12
CA LEU A 216 6.75 1.50 2.46
C LEU A 216 6.39 0.66 1.23
N VAL A 217 7.25 0.72 0.22
CA VAL A 217 7.22 -0.19 -0.92
C VAL A 217 8.33 -1.22 -0.72
N MET A 218 7.94 -2.50 -0.73
CA MET A 218 8.84 -3.65 -0.62
C MET A 218 9.02 -4.36 -1.95
N ASN A 219 10.23 -4.86 -2.18
CA ASN A 219 10.51 -5.81 -3.24
C ASN A 219 11.56 -6.81 -2.78
N LYS A 220 11.37 -8.10 -3.07
CA LYS A 220 12.32 -9.20 -2.79
C LYS A 220 12.91 -9.18 -1.37
N GLY A 221 12.08 -8.92 -0.37
CA GLY A 221 12.47 -8.91 1.04
C GLY A 221 13.09 -7.61 1.54
N GLU A 222 13.24 -6.60 0.71
CA GLU A 222 13.89 -5.33 1.03
C GLU A 222 12.93 -4.15 0.95
N ILE A 223 13.20 -3.10 1.72
CA ILE A 223 12.51 -1.82 1.63
C ILE A 223 13.15 -1.03 0.48
N ILE A 224 12.32 -0.65 -0.50
CA ILE A 224 12.79 0.17 -1.63
C ILE A 224 12.61 1.66 -1.33
N GLN A 225 11.46 2.04 -0.76
CA GLN A 225 11.20 3.43 -0.38
C GLN A 225 10.23 3.49 0.79
N ILE A 226 10.41 4.49 1.67
CA ILE A 226 9.48 4.84 2.76
C ILE A 226 9.16 6.33 2.65
N GLY A 227 7.90 6.71 2.86
CA GLY A 227 7.48 8.11 2.91
C GLY A 227 5.96 8.24 3.04
N THR A 228 5.47 9.47 2.91
CA THR A 228 4.05 9.75 2.79
C THR A 228 3.51 9.27 1.43
N PRO A 229 2.20 9.03 1.29
CA PRO A 229 1.60 8.71 -0.01
C PRO A 229 1.99 9.68 -1.13
N GLN A 230 1.97 10.98 -0.83
CA GLN A 230 2.30 12.03 -1.78
C GLN A 230 3.79 12.00 -2.18
N GLU A 231 4.70 11.76 -1.24
CA GLU A 231 6.14 11.64 -1.54
C GLU A 231 6.43 10.46 -2.45
N LEU A 232 5.88 9.27 -2.15
CA LEU A 232 6.15 8.09 -2.96
C LEU A 232 5.54 8.19 -4.37
N TYR A 233 4.36 8.80 -4.49
CA TYR A 233 3.68 8.98 -5.77
C TYR A 233 4.38 10.02 -6.66
N ASN A 234 4.76 11.18 -6.08
CA ASN A 234 5.34 12.30 -6.82
C ASN A 234 6.86 12.20 -6.99
N LYS A 235 7.56 11.54 -6.04
CA LYS A 235 9.01 11.43 -6.00
C LYS A 235 9.46 9.97 -5.84
N PRO A 236 9.09 9.07 -6.77
CA PRO A 236 9.52 7.69 -6.70
C PRO A 236 11.04 7.59 -6.89
N VAL A 237 11.75 6.86 -6.01
CA VAL A 237 13.22 6.73 -6.06
C VAL A 237 13.70 5.89 -7.24
N SER A 238 12.84 5.05 -7.82
CA SER A 238 13.16 4.16 -8.93
C SER A 238 11.99 3.93 -9.86
N LEU A 239 12.29 3.46 -11.07
CA LEU A 239 11.30 3.06 -12.05
C LEU A 239 10.34 1.99 -11.49
N PHE A 240 10.86 1.08 -10.65
CA PHE A 240 10.05 0.08 -9.97
C PHE A 240 8.95 0.72 -9.11
N VAL A 241 9.30 1.67 -8.22
CA VAL A 241 8.34 2.36 -7.36
C VAL A 241 7.34 3.16 -8.20
N HIS A 242 7.82 3.85 -9.25
CA HIS A 242 6.97 4.60 -10.16
C HIS A 242 5.90 3.70 -10.81
N ASN A 243 6.34 2.61 -11.43
CA ASN A 243 5.44 1.64 -12.08
C ASN A 243 4.49 0.96 -11.07
N PHE A 244 4.99 0.71 -9.87
CA PHE A 244 4.23 0.00 -8.85
C PHE A 244 3.13 0.87 -8.21
N LEU A 245 3.23 2.20 -8.19
CA LEU A 245 2.27 3.11 -7.54
C LEU A 245 1.24 3.72 -8.48
N GLY A 246 1.04 3.18 -9.65
CA GLY A 246 -0.01 3.60 -10.58
C GLY A 246 0.40 3.40 -12.03
N GLU A 247 -0.58 3.51 -12.91
CA GLU A 247 -0.36 3.39 -14.34
C GLU A 247 0.58 4.48 -14.87
N SER A 248 1.49 4.11 -15.77
CA SER A 248 2.47 5.02 -16.34
C SER A 248 2.78 4.67 -17.78
N ASN A 249 3.05 5.68 -18.57
CA ASN A 249 3.72 5.54 -19.86
C ASN A 249 5.23 5.51 -19.62
N PHE A 250 5.93 4.63 -20.30
CA PHE A 250 7.39 4.56 -20.31
C PHE A 250 7.89 4.76 -21.72
N THR A 251 8.58 5.89 -21.95
CA THR A 251 9.11 6.28 -23.24
C THR A 251 10.64 6.17 -23.20
N LYS A 252 11.22 5.47 -24.16
CA LYS A 252 12.67 5.51 -24.35
C LYS A 252 13.08 6.88 -24.88
N VAL A 253 14.17 7.40 -24.37
CA VAL A 253 14.68 8.71 -24.74
C VAL A 253 16.13 8.67 -25.15
N GLU A 254 16.53 9.65 -25.97
CA GLU A 254 17.89 9.83 -26.47
C GLU A 254 18.36 11.25 -26.19
N TYR A 255 19.60 11.38 -25.72
CA TYR A 255 20.25 12.67 -25.56
C TYR A 255 21.03 13.03 -26.82
N ARG A 256 20.78 14.25 -27.35
CA ARG A 256 21.48 14.81 -28.51
C ARG A 256 21.59 16.34 -28.38
N ASP A 257 22.78 16.87 -28.62
CA ASP A 257 23.04 18.32 -28.70
C ASP A 257 22.48 19.14 -27.52
N GLY A 258 22.66 18.64 -26.29
CA GLY A 258 22.19 19.32 -25.09
C GLY A 258 20.70 19.18 -24.78
N LYS A 259 19.97 18.32 -25.49
CA LYS A 259 18.52 18.11 -25.33
C LYS A 259 18.16 16.64 -25.32
N VAL A 260 17.02 16.33 -24.73
CA VAL A 260 16.44 14.97 -24.69
C VAL A 260 15.30 14.88 -25.69
N TYR A 261 15.26 13.79 -26.44
CA TYR A 261 14.22 13.50 -27.45
C TYR A 261 13.62 12.13 -27.19
N ALA A 262 12.38 11.91 -27.62
CA ALA A 262 11.83 10.56 -27.68
C ALA A 262 12.57 9.74 -28.75
N GLU A 263 12.76 8.43 -28.51
CA GLU A 263 13.39 7.54 -29.47
C GLU A 263 12.71 7.64 -30.84
N GLY A 264 13.50 7.93 -31.87
CA GLY A 264 13.01 8.10 -33.26
C GLY A 264 12.41 9.46 -33.60
N ASP A 265 12.31 10.41 -32.67
CA ASP A 265 11.99 11.81 -32.95
C ASP A 265 13.27 12.66 -32.79
N THR A 266 13.61 13.42 -33.81
CA THR A 266 14.77 14.33 -33.80
C THR A 266 14.37 15.81 -33.88
N THR A 267 13.08 16.09 -33.92
CA THR A 267 12.55 17.42 -34.21
C THR A 267 12.01 18.15 -33.00
N GLN A 268 11.40 17.41 -32.05
CA GLN A 268 10.73 17.98 -30.90
C GLN A 268 11.44 17.54 -29.58
N PRO A 269 12.21 18.45 -28.95
CA PRO A 269 12.84 18.15 -27.67
C PRO A 269 11.80 18.01 -26.56
N LEU A 270 12.01 17.05 -25.67
CA LEU A 270 11.19 16.84 -24.49
C LEU A 270 11.52 17.87 -23.39
N PRO A 271 10.56 18.25 -22.53
CA PRO A 271 10.81 19.15 -21.40
C PRO A 271 11.69 18.44 -20.37
N CYS A 272 12.97 18.72 -20.34
CA CYS A 272 13.93 18.10 -19.44
C CYS A 272 14.77 19.19 -18.76
N THR A 273 14.76 19.20 -17.40
CA THR A 273 15.50 20.17 -16.57
C THR A 273 16.48 19.50 -15.61
N ILE A 274 16.76 18.22 -15.80
CA ILE A 274 17.66 17.46 -14.95
C ILE A 274 19.15 17.83 -15.20
N GLN A 275 20.00 17.70 -14.17
CA GLN A 275 21.42 18.06 -14.26
C GLN A 275 22.21 17.14 -15.21
N HIS A 276 21.87 15.85 -15.26
CA HIS A 276 22.55 14.82 -16.05
C HIS A 276 21.67 14.29 -17.16
N MET A 277 21.28 15.18 -18.10
CA MET A 277 20.43 14.83 -19.23
C MET A 277 21.03 13.74 -20.13
N ASP A 278 22.35 13.66 -20.21
CA ASP A 278 23.11 12.67 -20.96
C ASP A 278 22.95 11.23 -20.42
N GLN A 279 22.52 11.07 -19.16
CA GLN A 279 22.26 9.78 -18.54
C GLN A 279 20.82 9.30 -18.69
N ALA A 280 19.91 10.17 -19.13
CA ALA A 280 18.50 9.82 -19.28
C ALA A 280 18.29 8.81 -20.42
N VAL A 281 17.71 7.66 -20.11
CA VAL A 281 17.37 6.61 -21.11
C VAL A 281 15.89 6.29 -21.14
N LYS A 282 15.13 6.63 -20.08
CA LYS A 282 13.69 6.47 -20.00
C LYS A 282 13.02 7.71 -19.43
N LEU A 283 11.88 8.05 -19.98
CA LEU A 283 10.91 9.00 -19.46
C LEU A 283 9.69 8.26 -18.96
N ALA A 284 9.24 8.56 -17.76
CA ALA A 284 7.96 8.10 -17.23
C ALA A 284 7.00 9.27 -17.06
N THR A 285 5.73 9.05 -17.43
CA THR A 285 4.65 10.04 -17.27
C THR A 285 3.37 9.33 -16.85
N ARG A 286 2.59 9.93 -15.96
CA ARG A 286 1.27 9.43 -15.62
C ARG A 286 0.28 9.80 -16.75
N PRO A 287 -0.62 8.89 -17.18
CA PRO A 287 -1.63 9.22 -18.20
C PRO A 287 -2.51 10.41 -17.81
N SER A 288 -2.79 10.61 -16.52
CA SER A 288 -3.55 11.75 -15.98
C SER A 288 -2.76 13.06 -15.88
N GLU A 289 -1.43 13.01 -16.05
CA GLU A 289 -0.52 14.15 -16.00
C GLU A 289 -0.02 14.56 -17.39
N ILE A 290 -0.74 14.14 -18.44
CA ILE A 290 -0.53 14.60 -19.82
C ILE A 290 -1.74 15.41 -20.23
N GLU A 291 -1.53 16.71 -20.47
CA GLU A 291 -2.58 17.61 -20.92
C GLU A 291 -2.59 17.69 -22.44
N ILE A 292 -3.79 17.67 -23.02
CA ILE A 292 -3.98 17.89 -24.46
C ILE A 292 -4.35 19.36 -24.69
N ASN A 293 -3.59 20.03 -25.53
CA ASN A 293 -3.77 21.43 -25.91
C ASN A 293 -3.98 21.57 -27.41
N HIS A 294 -4.38 22.77 -27.87
CA HIS A 294 -4.63 23.04 -29.27
C HIS A 294 -3.50 23.84 -29.98
N ASP A 295 -2.63 24.48 -29.19
CA ASP A 295 -1.73 25.53 -29.75
C ASP A 295 -0.30 25.47 -29.20
N SER A 296 0.00 24.68 -28.16
CA SER A 296 1.34 24.66 -27.53
C SER A 296 1.71 23.32 -26.90
N GLY A 297 2.97 22.93 -27.05
CA GLY A 297 3.51 21.70 -26.54
C GLY A 297 4.16 20.82 -27.61
N ILE A 298 4.21 19.52 -27.40
CA ILE A 298 4.72 18.55 -28.35
C ILE A 298 3.60 18.21 -29.33
N LYS A 299 3.81 18.52 -30.63
CA LYS A 299 2.82 18.23 -31.68
C LYS A 299 2.70 16.73 -31.91
N THR A 300 1.47 16.23 -31.92
CA THR A 300 1.17 14.81 -32.12
C THR A 300 -0.21 14.62 -32.78
N LYS A 301 -0.61 13.35 -32.93
CA LYS A 301 -1.88 12.95 -33.53
C LYS A 301 -2.56 11.87 -32.69
N ILE A 302 -3.90 11.97 -32.55
CA ILE A 302 -4.71 10.98 -31.90
C ILE A 302 -4.73 9.69 -32.74
N THR A 303 -4.22 8.58 -32.17
CA THR A 303 -4.18 7.25 -32.82
C THR A 303 -5.36 6.38 -32.42
N LYS A 304 -5.81 6.47 -31.15
CA LYS A 304 -6.96 5.73 -30.61
C LYS A 304 -7.74 6.56 -29.61
N ARG A 305 -9.03 6.24 -29.44
CA ARG A 305 -9.91 6.82 -28.43
C ARG A 305 -10.77 5.73 -27.81
N ILE A 306 -10.82 5.68 -26.47
CA ILE A 306 -11.63 4.74 -25.68
C ILE A 306 -12.38 5.53 -24.63
N ILE A 307 -13.72 5.42 -24.60
CA ILE A 307 -14.56 6.07 -23.58
C ILE A 307 -14.75 5.09 -22.43
N LEU A 308 -14.32 5.47 -21.22
CA LEU A 308 -14.54 4.75 -19.97
C LEU A 308 -15.54 5.49 -19.10
N SER A 309 -15.96 4.93 -17.97
CA SER A 309 -16.99 5.53 -17.10
C SER A 309 -16.54 6.85 -16.44
N GLU A 310 -15.26 7.01 -16.16
CA GLU A 310 -14.73 8.15 -15.41
C GLU A 310 -13.98 9.17 -16.25
N TYR A 311 -13.39 8.72 -17.38
CA TYR A 311 -12.59 9.54 -18.29
C TYR A 311 -12.58 8.95 -19.70
N THR A 312 -12.05 9.70 -20.66
CA THR A 312 -11.75 9.21 -22.01
C THR A 312 -10.24 8.95 -22.12
N GLU A 313 -9.86 7.77 -22.59
CA GLU A 313 -8.48 7.47 -22.96
C GLU A 313 -8.21 7.88 -24.38
N TYR A 314 -7.16 8.66 -24.57
CA TYR A 314 -6.57 8.97 -25.86
C TYR A 314 -5.20 8.33 -25.94
N TYR A 315 -4.85 7.88 -27.13
CA TYR A 315 -3.51 7.40 -27.44
C TYR A 315 -2.91 8.31 -28.50
N VAL A 316 -1.65 8.71 -28.31
CA VAL A 316 -0.92 9.58 -29.21
C VAL A 316 0.47 9.01 -29.50
N SER A 317 1.04 9.36 -30.68
CA SER A 317 2.39 8.96 -31.03
C SER A 317 3.42 9.92 -30.42
N LEU A 318 4.50 9.37 -29.83
CA LEU A 318 5.67 10.14 -29.41
C LEU A 318 6.93 9.38 -29.83
N GLY A 319 7.62 9.89 -30.88
CA GLY A 319 8.70 9.14 -31.53
C GLY A 319 8.19 7.80 -32.09
N THR A 320 8.86 6.71 -31.74
CA THR A 320 8.47 5.33 -32.13
C THR A 320 7.42 4.71 -31.20
N GLN A 321 6.97 5.42 -30.17
CA GLN A 321 6.16 4.87 -29.09
C GLN A 321 4.78 5.54 -29.01
N GLU A 322 3.83 4.85 -28.38
CA GLU A 322 2.49 5.35 -28.14
C GLU A 322 2.33 5.73 -26.66
N LEU A 323 1.78 6.92 -26.38
CA LEU A 323 1.43 7.40 -25.05
C LEU A 323 -0.06 7.30 -24.84
N LYS A 324 -0.46 6.83 -23.65
CA LYS A 324 -1.82 6.85 -23.14
C LYS A 324 -2.07 8.16 -22.38
N ILE A 325 -3.19 8.81 -22.62
CA ILE A 325 -3.63 10.04 -21.96
C ILE A 325 -5.02 9.81 -21.37
N GLN A 326 -5.23 10.21 -20.12
CA GLN A 326 -6.55 10.23 -19.48
C GLN A 326 -7.07 11.67 -19.47
N ALA A 327 -8.15 11.92 -20.21
CA ALA A 327 -8.74 13.25 -20.33
C ALA A 327 -10.21 13.26 -19.89
N PRO A 328 -10.74 14.39 -19.39
CA PRO A 328 -12.15 14.53 -19.07
C PRO A 328 -13.05 14.32 -20.28
N HIS A 329 -14.27 13.79 -20.10
CA HIS A 329 -15.21 13.49 -21.20
C HIS A 329 -15.61 14.70 -22.05
N HIS A 330 -15.57 15.91 -21.49
CA HIS A 330 -15.90 17.12 -22.24
C HIS A 330 -14.84 17.51 -23.29
N GLN A 331 -13.63 16.96 -23.19
CA GLN A 331 -12.57 17.14 -24.18
C GLN A 331 -12.75 16.10 -25.27
N VAL A 332 -13.41 16.50 -26.38
CA VAL A 332 -13.77 15.59 -27.47
C VAL A 332 -12.84 15.79 -28.65
N LEU A 333 -12.04 14.76 -28.94
CA LEU A 333 -11.15 14.70 -30.12
C LEU A 333 -11.45 13.41 -30.90
N ALA A 334 -11.35 13.51 -32.23
CA ALA A 334 -11.50 12.36 -33.11
C ALA A 334 -10.15 11.64 -33.36
N VAL A 335 -10.21 10.37 -33.70
CA VAL A 335 -9.03 9.66 -34.22
C VAL A 335 -8.59 10.31 -35.52
N GLY A 336 -7.33 10.69 -35.58
CA GLY A 336 -6.76 11.40 -36.71
C GLY A 336 -6.56 12.91 -36.48
N ASP A 337 -7.15 13.50 -35.46
CA ASP A 337 -6.97 14.90 -35.12
C ASP A 337 -5.51 15.17 -34.69
N GLU A 338 -4.97 16.30 -35.19
CA GLU A 338 -3.71 16.84 -34.68
C GLU A 338 -3.95 17.61 -33.39
N CYS A 339 -3.07 17.44 -32.43
CA CYS A 339 -3.10 18.14 -31.15
C CYS A 339 -1.69 18.38 -30.62
N TYR A 340 -1.59 19.13 -29.53
CA TYR A 340 -0.35 19.30 -28.78
C TYR A 340 -0.52 18.70 -27.42
N ILE A 341 0.55 18.08 -26.87
CA ILE A 341 0.55 17.55 -25.53
C ILE A 341 1.58 18.27 -24.67
N ARG A 342 1.23 18.43 -23.39
CA ARG A 342 2.13 18.94 -22.36
C ARG A 342 2.30 17.88 -21.27
N LEU A 343 3.55 17.51 -20.99
CA LEU A 343 3.91 16.62 -19.89
C LEU A 343 4.03 17.47 -18.61
N VAL A 344 3.18 17.20 -17.61
CA VAL A 344 3.10 18.05 -16.40
C VAL A 344 4.24 17.73 -15.43
N ASN A 345 4.42 16.45 -15.08
CA ASN A 345 5.45 15.97 -14.14
C ASN A 345 6.28 14.84 -14.76
N PRO A 346 7.08 15.11 -15.81
CA PRO A 346 7.90 14.08 -16.43
C PRO A 346 9.04 13.66 -15.49
N VAL A 347 9.21 12.34 -15.30
CA VAL A 347 10.28 11.77 -14.49
C VAL A 347 11.25 11.00 -15.37
N TYR A 348 12.53 11.33 -15.28
CA TYR A 348 13.59 10.72 -16.09
C TYR A 348 14.38 9.70 -15.27
N TYR A 349 14.76 8.60 -15.92
CA TYR A 349 15.50 7.49 -15.32
C TYR A 349 16.75 7.16 -16.13
N ASP A 350 17.80 6.74 -15.41
CA ASP A 350 19.02 6.21 -16.01
C ASP A 350 18.90 4.74 -16.42
N ALA A 351 19.99 4.16 -16.90
CA ALA A 351 20.07 2.76 -17.31
C ALA A 351 19.89 1.77 -16.13
N GLU A 352 20.17 2.20 -14.90
CA GLU A 352 19.98 1.43 -13.67
C GLU A 352 18.61 1.66 -13.03
N GLU A 353 17.72 2.36 -13.76
CA GLU A 353 16.35 2.69 -13.32
C GLU A 353 16.26 3.62 -12.11
N ARG A 354 17.31 4.38 -11.81
CA ARG A 354 17.34 5.40 -10.75
C ARG A 354 16.71 6.70 -11.26
N ASN A 355 15.97 7.37 -10.39
CA ASN A 355 15.34 8.65 -10.71
C ASN A 355 16.39 9.76 -10.82
N LEU A 356 16.43 10.44 -11.97
CA LEU A 356 17.30 11.59 -12.25
C LEU A 356 16.62 12.94 -12.00
N THR A 357 15.30 12.97 -11.87
CA THR A 357 14.50 14.21 -11.72
C THR A 357 14.51 14.72 -10.29
N HIS A 358 14.57 13.80 -9.32
CA HIS A 358 14.50 14.08 -7.89
C HIS A 358 15.72 13.50 -7.16
N THR A 359 16.92 13.77 -7.64
CA THR A 359 18.16 13.50 -6.90
C THR A 359 18.26 14.47 -5.72
N GLU A 360 18.40 13.94 -4.49
CA GLU A 360 18.73 14.73 -3.29
C GLU A 360 20.12 15.34 -3.38
#